data_eb6ea4f02667f7eccd833437c25b5dcb
#
_entry.id   eb6ea4f02667f7eccd833437c25b5dcb
#
_cell.length_a   1.000
_cell.length_b   1.000
_cell.length_c   1.000
_cell.angle_alpha   90.00
_cell.angle_beta   90.00
_cell.angle_gamma   90.00
#
_symmetry.space_group_name_H-M   'P 1'
#
loop_
_entity.id
_entity.type
_entity.pdbx_description
1 polymer ?
#
loop_
_entity_poly.entity_id
_entity_poly.type
_entity_poly.pdbx_seq_one_letter_code
_entity_poly.pdbx_strand_id
1 'polypeptide(L)'
;MGQSCSDREQLFYRLRALAKEMDQAFTAAVSKTCTKMEIMQYLNEHTELSQLELQKLLGLDAAAITRHLKQLKEEQFIASRKPEQDKRITLVSLTAAGIKKLHDLTERKKNFLELLTIDFSDTEVSTFHSYLDRMSEQLINLKNN
;
A
#
# COMPACT_ATOMS: atom_id res chain seq x y z
N MET A 1 -0.41 6.15 39.59
CA MET A 1 -1.42 5.59 38.66
C MET A 1 -1.90 6.51 37.56
N GLY A 2 -1.80 7.84 37.69
CA GLY A 2 -2.21 8.78 36.64
C GLY A 2 -1.31 8.87 35.40
N GLN A 3 -0.04 8.51 35.51
CA GLN A 3 0.94 8.63 34.42
C GLN A 3 0.76 7.55 33.35
N SER A 4 0.38 6.34 33.73
CA SER A 4 0.21 5.23 32.78
C SER A 4 -0.95 5.42 31.76
N CYS A 5 -2.00 6.13 32.13
CA CYS A 5 -3.11 6.43 31.23
C CYS A 5 -2.73 7.54 30.23
N SER A 6 -1.98 8.54 30.72
CA SER A 6 -1.44 9.64 29.90
C SER A 6 -0.47 9.15 28.82
N ASP A 7 0.41 8.20 29.14
CA ASP A 7 1.41 7.67 28.20
C ASP A 7 0.76 6.87 27.06
N ARG A 8 -0.27 6.08 27.37
CA ARG A 8 -1.02 5.31 26.35
C ARG A 8 -1.84 6.22 25.43
N GLU A 9 -2.42 7.27 26.00
CA GLU A 9 -3.16 8.26 25.25
C GLU A 9 -2.22 9.07 24.32
N GLN A 10 -1.07 9.48 24.83
CA GLN A 10 -0.04 10.14 24.03
C GLN A 10 0.48 9.22 22.92
N LEU A 11 0.72 7.94 23.19
CA LEU A 11 1.12 6.97 22.16
C LEU A 11 0.09 6.88 21.03
N PHE A 12 -1.20 6.82 21.37
CA PHE A 12 -2.28 6.79 20.39
C PHE A 12 -2.28 8.02 19.46
N TYR A 13 -2.17 9.22 20.02
CA TYR A 13 -2.13 10.45 19.24
C TYR A 13 -0.87 10.56 18.39
N ARG A 14 0.28 10.14 18.91
CA ARG A 14 1.56 10.13 18.18
C ARG A 14 1.53 9.15 17.00
N LEU A 15 0.98 7.96 17.16
CA LEU A 15 0.81 7.00 16.07
C LEU A 15 -0.08 7.55 14.97
N ARG A 16 -1.21 8.17 15.32
CA ARG A 16 -2.11 8.79 14.34
C ARG A 16 -1.44 9.96 13.59
N ALA A 17 -0.75 10.82 14.30
CA ALA A 17 -0.03 11.93 13.70
C ALA A 17 1.07 11.43 12.76
N LEU A 18 1.89 10.48 13.22
CA LEU A 18 2.96 9.88 12.44
C LEU A 18 2.44 9.20 11.17
N ALA A 19 1.35 8.43 11.25
CA ALA A 19 0.74 7.80 10.09
C ALA A 19 0.34 8.84 9.03
N LYS A 20 -0.28 9.94 9.45
CA LYS A 20 -0.66 11.04 8.56
C LYS A 20 0.56 11.72 7.93
N GLU A 21 1.60 12.00 8.72
CA GLU A 21 2.85 12.61 8.23
C GLU A 21 3.58 11.69 7.26
N MET A 22 3.61 10.38 7.52
CA MET A 22 4.16 9.38 6.62
C MET A 22 3.45 9.36 5.27
N ASP A 23 2.11 9.34 5.27
CA ASP A 23 1.33 9.38 4.03
C ASP A 23 1.62 10.64 3.21
N GLN A 24 1.72 11.79 3.85
CA GLN A 24 2.05 13.05 3.20
C GLN A 24 3.47 13.05 2.62
N ALA A 25 4.44 12.62 3.42
CA ALA A 25 5.84 12.58 3.03
C ALA A 25 6.07 11.54 1.91
N PHE A 26 5.46 10.37 2.02
CA PHE A 26 5.52 9.33 0.99
C PHE A 26 4.89 9.80 -0.33
N THR A 27 3.75 10.46 -0.25
CA THR A 27 3.06 11.02 -1.43
C THR A 27 3.93 12.05 -2.14
N ALA A 28 4.63 12.90 -1.40
CA ALA A 28 5.53 13.91 -1.96
C ALA A 28 6.81 13.28 -2.57
N ALA A 29 7.39 12.28 -1.90
CA ALA A 29 8.69 11.71 -2.28
C ALA A 29 8.58 10.60 -3.34
N VAL A 30 7.55 9.80 -3.31
CA VAL A 30 7.44 8.56 -4.10
C VAL A 30 6.30 8.64 -5.12
N SER A 31 5.06 8.76 -4.67
CA SER A 31 3.89 8.72 -5.54
C SER A 31 2.70 9.41 -4.91
N LYS A 32 1.89 10.06 -5.75
CA LYS A 32 0.63 10.69 -5.35
C LYS A 32 -0.42 9.69 -4.82
N THR A 33 -0.21 8.38 -4.99
CA THR A 33 -1.15 7.37 -4.50
C THR A 33 -0.43 6.05 -4.25
N CYS A 34 -0.28 5.66 -2.99
CA CYS A 34 0.23 4.35 -2.58
C CYS A 34 -0.53 3.21 -3.26
N THR A 35 -1.86 3.32 -3.33
CA THR A 35 -2.74 2.30 -3.93
C THR A 35 -2.41 2.00 -5.39
N LYS A 36 -2.07 3.00 -6.20
CA LYS A 36 -1.66 2.76 -7.60
C LYS A 36 -0.37 1.93 -7.66
N MET A 37 0.59 2.22 -6.77
CA MET A 37 1.82 1.47 -6.70
C MET A 37 1.56 0.02 -6.25
N GLU A 38 0.68 -0.19 -5.27
CA GLU A 38 0.28 -1.53 -4.82
C GLU A 38 -0.39 -2.33 -5.94
N ILE A 39 -1.32 -1.72 -6.69
CA ILE A 39 -1.93 -2.34 -7.88
C ILE A 39 -0.84 -2.78 -8.87
N MET A 40 0.09 -1.90 -9.18
CA MET A 40 1.18 -2.19 -10.12
C MET A 40 2.09 -3.31 -9.60
N GLN A 41 2.37 -3.38 -8.29
CA GLN A 41 3.13 -4.46 -7.67
C GLN A 41 2.44 -5.81 -7.83
N TYR A 42 1.13 -5.91 -7.51
CA TYR A 42 0.36 -7.14 -7.69
C TYR A 42 0.32 -7.58 -9.16
N LEU A 43 0.16 -6.65 -10.09
CA LEU A 43 0.20 -6.96 -11.53
C LEU A 43 1.58 -7.44 -11.99
N ASN A 44 2.65 -6.94 -11.39
CA ASN A 44 4.00 -7.41 -11.69
C ASN A 44 4.28 -8.83 -11.17
N GLU A 45 3.72 -9.17 -10.00
CA GLU A 45 3.88 -10.48 -9.37
C GLU A 45 3.05 -11.57 -10.07
N HIS A 46 1.86 -11.23 -10.53
CA HIS A 46 0.87 -12.17 -11.07
C HIS A 46 0.69 -12.13 -12.59
N THR A 47 1.43 -11.29 -13.28
CA THR A 47 1.37 -11.06 -14.73
C THR A 47 0.04 -10.45 -15.18
N GLU A 48 -1.10 -11.06 -14.87
CA GLU A 48 -2.46 -10.58 -15.16
C GLU A 48 -3.37 -10.87 -13.96
N LEU A 49 -4.24 -9.93 -13.63
CA LEU A 49 -5.30 -10.08 -12.62
C LEU A 49 -6.60 -9.47 -13.13
N SER A 50 -7.72 -10.06 -12.72
CA SER A 50 -9.03 -9.46 -12.90
C SER A 50 -9.26 -8.33 -11.89
N GLN A 51 -10.18 -7.42 -12.21
CA GLN A 51 -10.58 -6.37 -11.29
C GLN A 51 -11.08 -6.93 -9.94
N LEU A 52 -11.78 -8.07 -9.96
CA LEU A 52 -12.29 -8.72 -8.74
C LEU A 52 -11.15 -9.27 -7.87
N GLU A 53 -10.13 -9.86 -8.47
CA GLU A 53 -8.94 -10.32 -7.73
C GLU A 53 -8.19 -9.16 -7.11
N LEU A 54 -8.01 -8.05 -7.82
CA LEU A 54 -7.42 -6.83 -7.27
C LEU A 54 -8.22 -6.25 -6.10
N GLN A 55 -9.56 -6.26 -6.19
CA GLN A 55 -10.42 -5.85 -5.08
C GLN A 55 -10.18 -6.69 -3.82
N LYS A 56 -10.09 -8.01 -3.97
CA LYS A 56 -9.83 -8.93 -2.86
C LYS A 56 -8.45 -8.74 -2.25
N LEU A 57 -7.42 -8.62 -3.09
CA LEU A 57 -6.04 -8.46 -2.65
C LEU A 57 -5.81 -7.14 -1.90
N LEU A 58 -6.44 -6.06 -2.35
CA LEU A 58 -6.28 -4.72 -1.80
C LEU A 58 -7.30 -4.36 -0.71
N GLY A 59 -8.35 -5.16 -0.55
CA GLY A 59 -9.44 -4.85 0.37
C GLY A 59 -10.23 -3.59 0.01
N LEU A 60 -10.28 -3.23 -1.28
CA LEU A 60 -10.96 -2.04 -1.78
C LEU A 60 -12.31 -2.37 -2.40
N ASP A 61 -13.22 -1.38 -2.41
CA ASP A 61 -14.48 -1.50 -3.11
C ASP A 61 -14.33 -1.37 -4.65
N ALA A 62 -15.37 -1.80 -5.37
CA ALA A 62 -15.39 -1.82 -6.84
C ALA A 62 -15.20 -0.42 -7.45
N ALA A 63 -15.77 0.63 -6.83
CA ALA A 63 -15.68 1.99 -7.35
C ALA A 63 -14.25 2.55 -7.22
N ALA A 64 -13.58 2.29 -6.08
CA ALA A 64 -12.20 2.69 -5.85
C ALA A 64 -11.25 2.02 -6.85
N ILE A 65 -11.34 0.71 -7.02
CA ILE A 65 -10.54 -0.03 -8.00
C ILE A 65 -10.77 0.49 -9.42
N THR A 66 -12.03 0.64 -9.83
CA THR A 66 -12.38 1.14 -11.17
C THR A 66 -11.73 2.50 -11.43
N ARG A 67 -11.77 3.40 -10.45
CA ARG A 67 -11.15 4.73 -10.56
C ARG A 67 -9.64 4.65 -10.71
N HIS A 68 -8.96 3.82 -9.91
CA HIS A 68 -7.51 3.66 -10.00
C HIS A 68 -7.07 3.00 -11.31
N LEU A 69 -7.77 1.96 -11.75
CA LEU A 69 -7.49 1.30 -13.04
C LEU A 69 -7.71 2.24 -14.22
N LYS A 70 -8.78 3.06 -14.19
CA LYS A 70 -9.01 4.08 -15.21
C LYS A 70 -7.83 5.04 -15.31
N GLN A 71 -7.36 5.58 -14.19
CA GLN A 71 -6.22 6.50 -14.14
C GLN A 71 -4.93 5.85 -14.66
N LEU A 72 -4.61 4.62 -14.22
CA LEU A 72 -3.43 3.89 -14.68
C LEU A 72 -3.49 3.58 -16.19
N LYS A 73 -4.68 3.35 -16.73
CA LYS A 73 -4.90 3.14 -18.15
C LYS A 73 -4.72 4.43 -18.94
N GLU A 74 -5.24 5.55 -18.46
CA GLU A 74 -5.04 6.89 -19.05
C GLU A 74 -3.55 7.28 -19.06
N GLU A 75 -2.82 6.91 -18.01
CA GLU A 75 -1.36 7.08 -17.90
C GLU A 75 -0.57 6.06 -18.74
N GLN A 76 -1.23 5.12 -19.41
CA GLN A 76 -0.65 4.05 -20.24
C GLN A 76 0.25 3.05 -19.47
N PHE A 77 0.11 2.94 -18.17
CA PHE A 77 0.89 2.00 -17.35
C PHE A 77 0.29 0.60 -17.31
N ILE A 78 -1.00 0.46 -17.61
CA ILE A 78 -1.69 -0.81 -17.70
C ILE A 78 -2.43 -0.96 -19.02
N ALA A 79 -2.59 -2.23 -19.45
CA ALA A 79 -3.47 -2.66 -20.53
C ALA A 79 -4.56 -3.57 -19.97
N SER A 80 -5.67 -3.65 -20.68
CA SER A 80 -6.76 -4.56 -20.34
C SER A 80 -7.19 -5.37 -21.56
N ARG A 81 -7.55 -6.63 -21.33
CA ARG A 81 -8.10 -7.52 -22.35
C ARG A 81 -9.26 -8.33 -21.79
N LYS A 82 -10.10 -8.85 -22.67
CA LYS A 82 -11.13 -9.82 -22.34
C LYS A 82 -10.68 -11.19 -22.81
N PRO A 83 -10.58 -12.19 -21.91
CA PRO A 83 -10.23 -13.56 -22.32
C PRO A 83 -11.33 -14.14 -23.24
N GLU A 84 -10.92 -14.98 -24.17
CA GLU A 84 -11.86 -15.59 -25.13
C GLU A 84 -12.88 -16.53 -24.44
N GLN A 85 -12.44 -17.17 -23.37
CA GLN A 85 -13.25 -18.13 -22.60
C GLN A 85 -14.39 -17.48 -21.80
N ASP A 86 -14.19 -16.23 -21.35
CA ASP A 86 -15.20 -15.48 -20.61
C ASP A 86 -15.05 -13.97 -20.82
N LYS A 87 -15.84 -13.43 -21.73
CA LYS A 87 -15.85 -12.00 -22.07
C LYS A 87 -16.44 -11.09 -20.97
N ARG A 88 -16.97 -11.67 -19.89
CA ARG A 88 -17.49 -10.91 -18.74
C ARG A 88 -16.35 -10.45 -17.83
N ILE A 89 -15.22 -11.14 -17.87
CA ILE A 89 -14.04 -10.82 -17.09
C ILE A 89 -13.17 -9.84 -17.89
N THR A 90 -12.62 -8.87 -17.21
CA THR A 90 -11.56 -8.01 -17.75
C THR A 90 -10.27 -8.31 -17.01
N LEU A 91 -9.26 -8.77 -17.73
CA LEU A 91 -7.91 -8.99 -17.21
C LEU A 91 -7.07 -7.73 -17.44
N VAL A 92 -6.26 -7.41 -16.46
CA VAL A 92 -5.39 -6.23 -16.43
C VAL A 92 -3.94 -6.68 -16.28
N SER A 93 -3.04 -6.06 -17.03
CA SER A 93 -1.60 -6.33 -16.98
C SER A 93 -0.81 -5.03 -17.07
N LEU A 94 0.45 -5.05 -16.63
CA LEU A 94 1.37 -3.94 -16.83
C LEU A 94 1.80 -3.84 -18.30
N THR A 95 1.94 -2.60 -18.77
CA THR A 95 2.66 -2.30 -20.02
C THR A 95 4.17 -2.21 -19.75
N ALA A 96 4.98 -2.15 -20.81
CA ALA A 96 6.41 -1.86 -20.67
C ALA A 96 6.67 -0.53 -19.95
N ALA A 97 5.86 0.49 -20.23
CA ALA A 97 5.91 1.78 -19.52
C ALA A 97 5.51 1.63 -18.04
N GLY A 98 4.53 0.77 -17.74
CA GLY A 98 4.12 0.46 -16.38
C GLY A 98 5.22 -0.25 -15.58
N ILE A 99 5.91 -1.21 -16.16
CA ILE A 99 7.05 -1.91 -15.53
C ILE A 99 8.17 -0.91 -15.20
N LYS A 100 8.53 -0.06 -16.14
CA LYS A 100 9.54 0.99 -15.92
C LYS A 100 9.11 1.96 -14.82
N LYS A 101 7.86 2.39 -14.82
CA LYS A 101 7.31 3.27 -13.79
C LYS A 101 7.34 2.62 -12.40
N LEU A 102 6.97 1.34 -12.31
CA LEU A 102 7.03 0.59 -11.07
C LEU A 102 8.45 0.50 -10.53
N HIS A 103 9.43 0.24 -11.40
CA HIS A 103 10.84 0.22 -11.02
C HIS A 103 11.28 1.57 -10.42
N ASP A 104 10.98 2.69 -11.08
CA ASP A 104 11.30 4.04 -10.59
C ASP A 104 10.65 4.33 -9.23
N LEU A 105 9.38 3.93 -9.06
CA LEU A 105 8.66 4.09 -7.79
C LEU A 105 9.25 3.22 -6.68
N THR A 106 9.68 2.00 -7.00
CA THR A 106 10.31 1.08 -6.05
C THR A 106 11.64 1.64 -5.54
N GLU A 107 12.46 2.17 -6.42
CA GLU A 107 13.73 2.83 -6.04
C GLU A 107 13.48 4.07 -5.15
N ARG A 108 12.53 4.91 -5.51
CA ARG A 108 12.15 6.07 -4.69
C ARG A 108 11.64 5.66 -3.31
N LYS A 109 10.81 4.61 -3.25
CA LYS A 109 10.32 4.05 -1.99
C LYS A 109 11.47 3.53 -1.13
N LYS A 110 12.40 2.80 -1.73
CA LYS A 110 13.58 2.29 -1.02
C LYS A 110 14.38 3.43 -0.39
N ASN A 111 14.73 4.44 -1.18
CA ASN A 111 15.45 5.61 -0.70
C ASN A 111 14.69 6.35 0.42
N PHE A 112 13.38 6.50 0.29
CA PHE A 112 12.55 7.12 1.31
C PHE A 112 12.59 6.34 2.63
N LEU A 113 12.46 5.00 2.57
CA LEU A 113 12.49 4.16 3.77
C LEU A 113 13.87 4.14 4.43
N GLU A 114 14.94 4.12 3.66
CA GLU A 114 16.31 4.21 4.17
C GLU A 114 16.53 5.53 4.93
N LEU A 115 16.07 6.65 4.39
CA LEU A 115 16.14 7.96 5.04
C LEU A 115 15.27 8.04 6.30
N LEU A 116 14.07 7.46 6.26
CA LEU A 116 13.15 7.44 7.39
C LEU A 116 13.70 6.65 8.58
N THR A 117 14.49 5.63 8.31
CA THR A 117 15.02 4.72 9.33
C THR A 117 16.52 4.86 9.55
N ILE A 118 17.14 5.94 9.07
CA ILE A 118 18.60 6.11 9.06
C ILE A 118 19.25 6.04 10.47
N ASP A 119 18.54 6.48 11.48
CA ASP A 119 18.99 6.49 12.87
C ASP A 119 18.63 5.20 13.64
N PHE A 120 18.04 4.21 12.96
CA PHE A 120 17.64 2.95 13.57
C PHE A 120 18.56 1.81 13.16
N SER A 121 19.00 1.02 14.13
CA SER A 121 19.64 -0.27 13.87
C SER A 121 18.61 -1.31 13.38
N ASP A 122 19.09 -2.35 12.70
CA ASP A 122 18.23 -3.46 12.26
C ASP A 122 17.47 -4.12 13.42
N THR A 123 18.09 -4.20 14.60
CA THR A 123 17.44 -4.71 15.81
C THR A 123 16.31 -3.82 16.28
N GLU A 124 16.48 -2.51 16.24
CA GLU A 124 15.44 -1.54 16.62
C GLU A 124 14.28 -1.58 15.63
N VAL A 125 14.55 -1.66 14.33
CA VAL A 125 13.53 -1.84 13.30
C VAL A 125 12.73 -3.12 13.53
N SER A 126 13.42 -4.25 13.79
CA SER A 126 12.78 -5.54 14.06
C SER A 126 11.94 -5.52 15.34
N THR A 127 12.42 -4.86 16.39
CA THR A 127 11.71 -4.71 17.66
C THR A 127 10.45 -3.86 17.47
N PHE A 128 10.54 -2.77 16.72
CA PHE A 128 9.41 -1.91 16.41
C PHE A 128 8.34 -2.64 15.60
N HIS A 129 8.76 -3.45 14.63
CA HIS A 129 7.87 -4.35 13.87
C HIS A 129 7.06 -5.25 14.82
N SER A 130 7.73 -5.91 15.75
CA SER A 130 7.07 -6.78 16.75
C SER A 130 6.02 -6.03 17.59
N TYR A 131 6.27 -4.78 17.95
CA TYR A 131 5.29 -3.97 18.68
C TYR A 131 4.06 -3.62 17.82
N LEU A 132 4.27 -3.29 16.56
CA LEU A 132 3.17 -3.03 15.63
C LEU A 132 2.31 -4.27 15.37
N ASP A 133 2.94 -5.44 15.22
CA ASP A 133 2.23 -6.72 15.03
C ASP A 133 1.32 -7.02 16.23
N ARG A 134 1.84 -6.88 17.44
CA ARG A 134 1.06 -7.06 18.68
C ARG A 134 -0.11 -6.08 18.78
N MET A 135 0.06 -4.82 18.34
CA MET A 135 -1.04 -3.86 18.30
C MET A 135 -2.09 -4.23 17.24
N SER A 136 -1.65 -4.71 16.09
CA SER A 136 -2.54 -5.15 15.00
C SER A 136 -3.41 -6.33 15.42
N GLU A 137 -2.84 -7.32 16.11
CA GLU A 137 -3.58 -8.46 16.66
C GLU A 137 -4.69 -8.01 17.62
N GLN A 138 -4.38 -7.05 18.51
CA GLN A 138 -5.38 -6.51 19.43
C GLN A 138 -6.50 -5.75 18.70
N LEU A 139 -6.18 -5.01 17.62
CA LEU A 139 -7.19 -4.34 16.81
C LEU A 139 -8.13 -5.33 16.11
N ILE A 140 -7.61 -6.47 15.64
CA ILE A 140 -8.43 -7.54 15.07
C ILE A 140 -9.38 -8.10 16.12
N ASN A 141 -8.89 -8.38 17.33
CA ASN A 141 -9.72 -8.89 18.42
C ASN A 141 -10.82 -7.91 18.83
N LEU A 142 -10.52 -6.61 18.85
CA LEU A 142 -11.51 -5.55 19.18
C LEU A 142 -12.61 -5.40 18.12
N LYS A 143 -12.31 -5.72 16.84
CA LYS A 143 -13.31 -5.67 15.76
C LYS A 143 -14.24 -6.89 15.75
N ASN A 144 -13.79 -8.00 16.32
CA ASN A 144 -14.54 -9.27 16.33
C ASN A 144 -15.41 -9.46 17.60
N ASN A 145 -15.35 -8.53 18.54
CA ASN A 145 -16.20 -8.45 19.72
C ASN A 145 -17.27 -7.36 19.59
#